data_c7aaa54bf50d663421fe78b22282db1c
#
_entry.id   c7aaa54bf50d663421fe78b22282db1c
#
_cell.length_a   1.000
_cell.length_b   1.000
_cell.length_c   1.000
_cell.angle_alpha   90.00
_cell.angle_beta   90.00
_cell.angle_gamma   90.00
#
_symmetry.space_group_name_H-M   'P 1'
#
loop_
_entity.id
_entity.type
_entity.pdbx_description
1 polymer ?
#
loop_
_entity_poly.entity_id
_entity_poly.type
_entity_poly.pdbx_seq_one_letter_code
_entity_poly.pdbx_strand_id
1 'polypeptide(L)'
;MFTQNYKLNEQGLNHFFGPLEAKIMEIIWATEGITIKDVQQKLNEESLVNFNTVMTVMNRLVEKAHLEKHIVKRSGMYRTTQTKEAFLSNQTKKMTQELMGEFGDLVVNHMIDELEQADPSLIKKLEEKLSQLKKEDR
;
A
#
# COMPACT_ATOMS: atom_id res chain seq x y z
N MET A 1 8.81 19.63 2.91
CA MET A 1 9.00 18.93 2.58
C MET A 1 8.98 17.90 3.07
N PHE A 2 9.12 17.19 3.21
CA PHE A 2 8.98 16.24 3.64
C PHE A 2 9.37 15.14 3.20
N THR A 3 9.37 14.09 3.60
CA THR A 3 9.54 12.99 2.78
C THR A 3 10.89 12.35 2.76
N GLN A 4 11.91 13.05 3.06
CA GLN A 4 13.24 12.47 3.03
C GLN A 4 13.46 11.38 4.06
N ASN A 5 12.61 11.34 5.06
CA ASN A 5 12.76 10.37 6.14
C ASN A 5 12.06 9.04 5.86
N TYR A 6 11.36 8.96 4.75
CA TYR A 6 10.68 7.71 4.41
C TYR A 6 11.67 6.69 3.87
N LYS A 7 11.51 5.45 4.28
CA LYS A 7 12.21 4.34 3.66
C LYS A 7 11.57 4.07 2.31
N LEU A 8 12.36 3.63 1.34
CA LEU A 8 11.85 3.39 0.00
C LEU A 8 10.71 2.37 -0.03
N ASN A 9 10.82 1.31 0.78
CA ASN A 9 9.80 0.27 0.82
C ASN A 9 8.51 0.71 1.51
N GLU A 10 8.55 1.76 2.33
CA GLU A 10 7.38 2.26 3.05
C GLU A 10 6.78 3.50 2.43
N GLN A 11 7.54 4.20 1.60
CA GLN A 11 7.15 5.51 1.08
C GLN A 11 5.80 5.50 0.38
N GLY A 12 5.56 4.53 -0.49
CA GLY A 12 4.29 4.41 -1.19
C GLY A 12 3.15 4.01 -0.27
N LEU A 13 3.44 3.17 0.72
CA LEU A 13 2.43 2.67 1.64
C LEU A 13 1.85 3.75 2.54
N ASN A 14 2.61 4.82 2.80
CA ASN A 14 2.14 5.90 3.66
C ASN A 14 0.99 6.70 3.05
N HIS A 15 0.66 6.47 1.79
CA HIS A 15 -0.56 7.01 1.19
C HIS A 15 -1.81 6.27 1.66
N PHE A 16 -1.66 5.04 2.12
CA PHE A 16 -2.79 4.18 2.47
C PHE A 16 -2.83 3.80 3.94
N PHE A 17 -1.70 3.85 4.62
CA PHE A 17 -1.54 3.47 6.01
C PHE A 17 -0.80 4.56 6.79
N GLY A 18 -1.08 4.67 8.08
CA GLY A 18 -0.23 5.45 8.97
C GLY A 18 1.16 4.80 9.07
N PRO A 19 2.15 5.52 9.60
CA PRO A 19 3.54 5.01 9.62
C PRO A 19 3.70 3.68 10.34
N LEU A 20 3.05 3.48 11.47
CA LEU A 20 3.16 2.22 12.20
C LEU A 20 2.42 1.10 11.47
N GLU A 21 1.24 1.38 10.94
CA GLU A 21 0.49 0.41 10.15
C GLU A 21 1.29 -0.07 8.95
N ALA A 22 1.95 0.86 8.25
CA ALA A 22 2.76 0.52 7.08
C ALA A 22 3.91 -0.42 7.45
N LYS A 23 4.59 -0.15 8.57
CA LYS A 23 5.67 -1.02 9.04
C LYS A 23 5.17 -2.40 9.40
N ILE A 24 4.05 -2.48 10.08
CA ILE A 24 3.44 -3.76 10.45
C ILE A 24 3.06 -4.55 9.21
N MET A 25 2.43 -3.90 8.22
CA MET A 25 2.05 -4.59 6.99
C MET A 25 3.28 -5.12 6.25
N GLU A 26 4.36 -4.33 6.17
CA GLU A 26 5.60 -4.81 5.53
C GLU A 26 6.16 -6.04 6.23
N ILE A 27 6.15 -6.05 7.57
CA ILE A 27 6.63 -7.20 8.32
C ILE A 27 5.80 -8.44 8.01
N ILE A 28 4.48 -8.29 8.00
CA ILE A 28 3.58 -9.44 7.82
C ILE A 28 3.61 -9.94 6.38
N TRP A 29 3.71 -9.04 5.39
CA TRP A 29 3.85 -9.48 3.99
C TRP A 29 5.10 -10.32 3.77
N ALA A 30 6.12 -10.15 4.59
CA ALA A 30 7.35 -10.94 4.47
C ALA A 30 7.24 -12.31 5.12
N THR A 31 6.06 -12.68 5.65
CA THR A 31 5.85 -13.94 6.36
C THR A 31 4.61 -14.66 5.82
N GLU A 32 4.47 -15.93 6.20
CA GLU A 32 3.27 -16.71 5.89
C GLU A 32 2.32 -16.74 7.09
N GLY A 33 2.72 -16.16 8.19
CA GLY A 33 1.94 -16.07 9.42
C GLY A 33 2.86 -15.67 10.55
N ILE A 34 2.36 -14.83 11.45
CA ILE A 34 3.20 -14.28 12.51
C ILE A 34 2.34 -13.88 13.70
N THR A 35 2.89 -13.98 14.90
CA THR A 35 2.21 -13.57 16.12
C THR A 35 2.42 -12.09 16.39
N ILE A 36 1.58 -11.50 17.25
CA ILE A 36 1.76 -10.10 17.68
C ILE A 36 3.13 -9.90 18.31
N LYS A 37 3.54 -10.87 19.13
CA LYS A 37 4.81 -10.78 19.83
C LYS A 37 5.98 -10.73 18.85
N ASP A 38 5.93 -11.53 17.79
CA ASP A 38 6.99 -11.54 16.78
C ASP A 38 7.01 -10.24 16.00
N VAL A 39 5.84 -9.66 15.70
CA VAL A 39 5.77 -8.36 15.07
C VAL A 39 6.38 -7.30 15.96
N GLN A 40 6.06 -7.33 17.26
CA GLN A 40 6.64 -6.41 18.23
C GLN A 40 8.15 -6.50 18.26
N GLN A 41 8.70 -7.73 18.25
CA GLN A 41 10.15 -7.93 18.26
C GLN A 41 10.81 -7.31 17.04
N LYS A 42 10.18 -7.48 15.88
CA LYS A 42 10.70 -6.89 14.64
C LYS A 42 10.69 -5.36 14.70
N LEU A 43 9.59 -4.78 15.20
CA LEU A 43 9.48 -3.34 15.35
C LEU A 43 10.52 -2.79 16.34
N ASN A 44 10.77 -3.52 17.41
CA ASN A 44 11.72 -3.10 18.43
C ASN A 44 13.16 -3.06 17.94
N GLU A 45 13.45 -3.66 16.80
CA GLU A 45 14.77 -3.53 16.18
C GLU A 45 15.05 -2.11 15.74
N GLU A 46 14.02 -1.33 15.45
CA GLU A 46 14.17 0.07 15.05
C GLU A 46 13.86 1.03 16.20
N SER A 47 12.74 0.84 16.87
CA SER A 47 12.37 1.67 18.02
C SER A 47 11.38 0.91 18.88
N LEU A 48 11.40 1.18 20.18
CA LEU A 48 10.54 0.47 21.12
C LEU A 48 9.08 0.81 20.93
N VAL A 49 8.26 -0.24 20.83
CA VAL A 49 6.80 -0.13 20.73
C VAL A 49 6.22 -1.13 21.72
N ASN A 50 5.26 -0.72 22.54
CA ASN A 50 4.73 -1.66 23.51
C ASN A 50 3.73 -2.61 22.87
N PHE A 51 3.54 -3.75 23.53
CA PHE A 51 2.70 -4.83 23.03
C PHE A 51 1.26 -4.40 22.76
N ASN A 52 0.69 -3.60 23.67
CA ASN A 52 -0.70 -3.19 23.53
C ASN A 52 -0.92 -2.27 22.32
N THR A 53 0.06 -1.44 22.01
CA THR A 53 0.00 -0.59 20.83
C THR A 53 -0.01 -1.44 19.56
N VAL A 54 0.89 -2.42 19.49
CA VAL A 54 0.98 -3.32 18.33
C VAL A 54 -0.33 -4.11 18.19
N MET A 55 -0.82 -4.65 19.28
CA MET A 55 -2.06 -5.42 19.31
C MET A 55 -3.25 -4.58 18.81
N THR A 56 -3.37 -3.34 19.29
CA THR A 56 -4.45 -2.46 18.90
C THR A 56 -4.42 -2.17 17.40
N VAL A 57 -3.22 -1.87 16.88
CA VAL A 57 -3.07 -1.57 15.45
C VAL A 57 -3.36 -2.82 14.61
N MET A 58 -2.85 -3.98 15.01
CA MET A 58 -3.09 -5.21 14.26
C MET A 58 -4.56 -5.62 14.25
N ASN A 59 -5.25 -5.45 15.38
CA ASN A 59 -6.69 -5.73 15.44
C ASN A 59 -7.48 -4.76 14.56
N ARG A 60 -7.05 -3.52 14.48
CA ARG A 60 -7.65 -2.53 13.60
C ARG A 60 -7.47 -2.91 12.13
N LEU A 61 -6.30 -3.44 11.80
CA LEU A 61 -6.03 -3.93 10.44
C LEU A 61 -6.90 -5.15 10.10
N VAL A 62 -7.18 -6.00 11.09
CA VAL A 62 -8.11 -7.12 10.90
C VAL A 62 -9.51 -6.58 10.62
N GLU A 63 -9.98 -5.61 11.38
CA GLU A 63 -11.29 -5.02 11.19
C GLU A 63 -11.44 -4.40 9.81
N LYS A 64 -10.37 -3.82 9.28
CA LYS A 64 -10.35 -3.23 7.93
C LYS A 64 -10.14 -4.28 6.85
N ALA A 65 -10.05 -5.55 7.22
CA ALA A 65 -9.86 -6.67 6.31
C ALA A 65 -8.52 -6.68 5.57
N HIS A 66 -7.51 -6.01 6.10
CA HIS A 66 -6.15 -6.08 5.57
C HIS A 66 -5.39 -7.29 6.12
N LEU A 67 -5.73 -7.71 7.30
CA LEU A 67 -5.18 -8.91 7.94
C LEU A 67 -6.30 -9.87 8.30
N GLU A 68 -5.94 -11.14 8.42
CA GLU A 68 -6.83 -12.14 9.00
C GLU A 68 -6.09 -12.87 10.10
N LYS A 69 -6.84 -13.31 11.09
CA LYS A 69 -6.29 -13.98 12.27
C LYS A 69 -6.73 -15.43 12.28
N HIS A 70 -5.79 -16.32 12.52
CA HIS A 70 -6.04 -17.75 12.68
C HIS A 70 -5.46 -18.22 13.99
N ILE A 71 -6.15 -19.13 14.66
CA ILE A 71 -5.64 -19.72 15.89
C ILE A 71 -4.90 -20.99 15.55
N VAL A 72 -3.61 -21.04 15.88
CA VAL A 72 -2.76 -22.19 15.64
C VAL A 72 -2.13 -22.56 17.00
N LYS A 73 -2.41 -23.75 17.50
CA LYS A 73 -1.87 -24.22 18.77
C LYS A 73 -2.06 -23.19 19.89
N ARG A 74 -3.27 -22.64 19.99
CA ARG A 74 -3.67 -21.65 21.00
C ARG A 74 -3.01 -20.27 20.83
N SER A 75 -2.29 -20.07 19.74
CA SER A 75 -1.68 -18.77 19.44
C SER A 75 -2.39 -18.10 18.27
N GLY A 76 -2.58 -16.80 18.37
CA GLY A 76 -3.12 -16.02 17.27
C GLY A 76 -2.04 -15.77 16.23
N MET A 77 -2.28 -16.26 15.02
CA MET A 77 -1.39 -16.03 13.89
C MET A 77 -2.08 -15.09 12.92
N TYR A 78 -1.36 -14.10 12.49
CA TYR A 78 -1.89 -13.06 11.57
C TYR A 78 -1.21 -13.18 10.22
N ARG A 79 -1.97 -13.00 9.17
CA ARG A 79 -1.42 -12.96 7.81
C ARG A 79 -2.21 -11.95 6.99
N THR A 80 -1.62 -11.52 5.88
CA THR A 80 -2.27 -10.56 5.00
C THR A 80 -3.35 -11.25 4.19
N THR A 81 -4.40 -10.50 3.85
CA THR A 81 -5.51 -11.04 3.07
C THR A 81 -5.21 -11.05 1.58
N GLN A 82 -4.20 -10.30 1.13
CA GLN A 82 -3.78 -10.27 -0.25
C GLN A 82 -2.29 -9.93 -0.31
N THR A 83 -1.66 -10.18 -1.45
CA THR A 83 -0.25 -9.85 -1.62
C THR A 83 -0.08 -8.33 -1.62
N LYS A 84 1.15 -7.88 -1.38
CA LYS A 84 1.46 -6.45 -1.44
C LYS A 84 1.15 -5.88 -2.82
N GLU A 85 1.51 -6.61 -3.87
CA GLU A 85 1.25 -6.19 -5.25
C GLU A 85 -0.23 -6.04 -5.51
N ALA A 86 -1.04 -7.01 -5.09
CA ALA A 86 -2.48 -6.95 -5.26
C ALA A 86 -3.09 -5.79 -4.46
N PHE A 87 -2.61 -5.58 -3.23
CA PHE A 87 -3.07 -4.47 -2.41
C PHE A 87 -2.81 -3.13 -3.11
N LEU A 88 -1.56 -2.91 -3.54
CA LEU A 88 -1.18 -1.66 -4.19
C LEU A 88 -1.97 -1.44 -5.49
N SER A 89 -2.13 -2.50 -6.28
CA SER A 89 -2.91 -2.42 -7.52
C SER A 89 -4.35 -2.02 -7.25
N ASN A 90 -4.98 -2.66 -6.26
CA ASN A 90 -6.37 -2.39 -5.93
C ASN A 90 -6.56 -0.98 -5.36
N GLN A 91 -5.63 -0.53 -4.51
CA GLN A 91 -5.72 0.80 -3.92
C GLN A 91 -5.48 1.90 -4.95
N THR A 92 -4.49 1.74 -5.82
CA THR A 92 -4.22 2.73 -6.87
C THR A 92 -5.37 2.79 -7.87
N LYS A 93 -5.95 1.65 -8.22
CA LYS A 93 -7.11 1.61 -9.10
C LYS A 93 -8.29 2.39 -8.50
N LYS A 94 -8.59 2.14 -7.23
CA LYS A 94 -9.70 2.81 -6.54
C LYS A 94 -9.47 4.32 -6.48
N MET A 95 -8.26 4.72 -6.10
CA MET A 95 -7.89 6.13 -6.03
C MET A 95 -8.01 6.80 -7.39
N THR A 96 -7.51 6.14 -8.44
CA THR A 96 -7.59 6.67 -9.80
C THR A 96 -9.03 6.84 -10.25
N GLN A 97 -9.88 5.85 -9.98
CA GLN A 97 -11.30 5.92 -10.34
C GLN A 97 -12.00 7.09 -9.64
N GLU A 98 -11.72 7.29 -8.36
CA GLU A 98 -12.32 8.37 -7.59
C GLU A 98 -11.87 9.74 -8.11
N LEU A 99 -10.57 9.90 -8.34
CA LEU A 99 -10.04 11.17 -8.83
C LEU A 99 -10.53 11.49 -10.23
N MET A 100 -10.52 10.52 -11.12
CA MET A 100 -11.02 10.72 -12.48
C MET A 100 -12.51 11.03 -12.51
N GLY A 101 -13.28 10.37 -11.64
CA GLY A 101 -14.72 10.58 -11.59
C GLY A 101 -15.11 11.97 -11.11
N GLU A 102 -14.35 12.53 -10.18
CA GLU A 102 -14.67 13.85 -9.61
C GLU A 102 -13.94 15.00 -10.28
N PHE A 103 -12.68 14.77 -10.69
CA PHE A 103 -11.79 15.85 -11.12
C PHE A 103 -11.09 15.52 -12.43
N GLY A 104 -11.75 14.79 -13.33
CA GLY A 104 -11.11 14.26 -14.55
C GLY A 104 -10.24 15.26 -15.30
N ASP A 105 -10.77 16.46 -15.58
CA ASP A 105 -10.02 17.47 -16.32
C ASP A 105 -8.75 17.89 -15.59
N LEU A 106 -8.87 18.13 -14.29
CA LEU A 106 -7.73 18.54 -13.45
C LEU A 106 -6.69 17.43 -13.37
N VAL A 107 -7.15 16.20 -13.19
CA VAL A 107 -6.26 15.04 -13.09
C VAL A 107 -5.44 14.88 -14.37
N VAL A 108 -6.10 14.95 -15.53
CA VAL A 108 -5.42 14.82 -16.82
C VAL A 108 -4.40 15.94 -17.01
N ASN A 109 -4.77 17.19 -16.69
CA ASN A 109 -3.86 18.31 -16.80
C ASN A 109 -2.61 18.15 -15.94
N HIS A 110 -2.80 17.71 -14.70
CA HIS A 110 -1.68 17.50 -13.79
C HIS A 110 -0.83 16.29 -14.21
N MET A 111 -1.46 15.24 -14.75
CA MET A 111 -0.71 14.10 -15.29
C MET A 111 0.19 14.54 -16.45
N ILE A 112 -0.32 15.38 -17.34
CA ILE A 112 0.48 15.88 -18.47
C ILE A 112 1.70 16.64 -17.95
N ASP A 113 1.51 17.48 -16.92
CA ASP A 113 2.61 18.23 -16.32
C ASP A 113 3.65 17.28 -15.72
N GLU A 114 3.20 16.24 -15.01
CA GLU A 114 4.11 15.26 -14.39
C GLU A 114 4.86 14.43 -15.42
N LEU A 115 4.28 14.20 -16.59
CA LEU A 115 4.94 13.43 -17.64
C LEU A 115 6.22 14.09 -18.13
N GLU A 116 6.34 15.41 -17.98
CA GLU A 116 7.58 16.12 -18.34
C GLU A 116 8.77 15.63 -17.50
N GLN A 117 8.49 15.16 -16.30
CA GLN A 117 9.50 14.67 -15.36
C GLN A 117 9.54 13.13 -15.28
N ALA A 118 8.65 12.47 -16.01
CA ALA A 118 8.49 11.02 -15.89
C ALA A 118 9.53 10.25 -16.67
N ASP A 119 9.74 9.00 -16.25
CA ASP A 119 10.55 8.04 -16.97
C ASP A 119 9.97 7.88 -18.41
N PRO A 120 10.81 7.99 -19.44
CA PRO A 120 10.34 7.80 -20.82
C PRO A 120 9.57 6.50 -21.06
N SER A 121 9.85 5.45 -20.29
CA SER A 121 9.12 4.18 -20.42
C SER A 121 7.65 4.33 -20.05
N LEU A 122 7.32 5.20 -19.10
CA LEU A 122 5.94 5.48 -18.72
C LEU A 122 5.20 6.21 -19.82
N ILE A 123 5.87 7.16 -20.46
CA ILE A 123 5.31 7.92 -21.57
C ILE A 123 4.99 6.97 -22.73
N LYS A 124 5.94 6.10 -23.05
CA LYS A 124 5.76 5.13 -24.13
C LYS A 124 4.58 4.18 -23.84
N LYS A 125 4.49 3.70 -22.61
CA LYS A 125 3.39 2.83 -22.19
C LYS A 125 2.05 3.55 -22.33
N LEU A 126 1.99 4.81 -21.93
CA LEU A 126 0.78 5.62 -22.04
C LEU A 126 0.39 5.82 -23.51
N GLU A 127 1.36 6.13 -24.37
CA GLU A 127 1.12 6.30 -25.80
C GLU A 127 0.53 5.03 -26.41
N GLU A 128 1.09 3.87 -26.09
CA GLU A 128 0.59 2.58 -26.59
C GLU A 128 -0.84 2.32 -26.15
N LYS A 129 -1.15 2.61 -24.89
CA LYS A 129 -2.51 2.39 -24.36
C LYS A 129 -3.50 3.36 -24.98
N LEU A 130 -3.14 4.63 -25.15
CA LEU A 130 -4.00 5.60 -25.78
C LEU A 130 -4.28 5.26 -27.23
N SER A 131 -3.26 4.80 -27.95
CA SER A 131 -3.40 4.37 -29.33
C SER A 131 -4.38 3.21 -29.44
N GLN A 132 -4.29 2.25 -28.51
CA GLN A 132 -5.17 1.09 -28.46
C GLN A 132 -6.63 1.51 -28.22
N LEU A 133 -6.85 2.43 -27.27
CA LEU A 133 -8.17 2.94 -26.97
C LEU A 133 -8.80 3.65 -28.18
N LYS A 134 -8.01 4.41 -28.92
CA LYS A 134 -8.50 5.10 -30.11
C LYS A 134 -8.92 4.13 -31.19
N LYS A 135 -8.25 2.98 -31.33
CA LYS A 135 -8.63 1.95 -32.27
C LYS A 135 -9.93 1.26 -31.89
N GLU A 136 -10.13 1.01 -30.60
CA GLU A 136 -11.34 0.36 -30.10
C GLU A 136 -12.57 1.27 -30.23
N ASP A 137 -12.36 2.56 -30.24
CA ASP A 137 -13.43 3.55 -30.27
C ASP A 137 -14.01 3.76 -31.68
N ARG A 138 -13.58 3.01 -32.64
CA ARG A 138 -14.14 3.06 -33.99
C ARG A 138 -15.21 2.00 -34.21
#